data_b31f0ac77dbee9a3100dbb8049fc3231
#
_entry.id   b31f0ac77dbee9a3100dbb8049fc3231
#
_cell.length_a   1.000
_cell.length_b   1.000
_cell.length_c   1.000
_cell.angle_alpha   90.00
_cell.angle_beta   90.00
_cell.angle_gamma   90.00
#
_symmetry.space_group_name_H-M   'P 1'
#
loop_
_entity.id
_entity.type
_entity.pdbx_description
1 polymer ?
#
loop_
_entity_poly.entity_id
_entity_poly.type
_entity_poly.pdbx_seq_one_letter_code
_entity_poly.pdbx_strand_id
1 'polypeptide(L)'
;MPRSDCHPQMAAFLDMIAYAEGTKGLGDDGYNKLVNPAGFFQDYREHPDVLVRVNQTLHSTAAGRYQFLSRHWRHYQAALGLPDFGPVSQDSWAIKLIRERKALDDVIKGRIPQAIAKCANIWASLPGAGYGQREHKLADLLAKFTEFGGVLA
;
A
#
# COMPACT_ATOMS: atom_id res chain seq x y z
N MET A 1 1.92 -12.03 1.11
CA MET A 1 3.01 -11.75 2.05
C MET A 1 4.04 -10.86 1.38
N PRO A 2 4.48 -9.77 2.03
CA PRO A 2 5.53 -8.92 1.45
C PRO A 2 6.79 -9.70 1.12
N ARG A 3 7.54 -9.21 0.15
CA ARG A 3 8.78 -9.86 -0.32
C ARG A 3 10.02 -9.33 0.36
N SER A 4 9.94 -8.16 0.99
CA SER A 4 11.01 -7.66 1.84
C SER A 4 11.09 -8.45 3.13
N ASP A 5 12.31 -8.66 3.61
CA ASP A 5 12.53 -9.16 4.95
C ASP A 5 12.25 -8.02 5.93
N CYS A 6 11.17 -8.13 6.70
CA CYS A 6 10.75 -7.10 7.65
C CYS A 6 10.12 -7.74 8.90
N HIS A 7 9.92 -6.91 9.92
CA HIS A 7 9.30 -7.37 11.16
C HIS A 7 7.92 -8.01 10.87
N PRO A 8 7.55 -9.13 11.51
CA PRO A 8 6.27 -9.80 11.27
C PRO A 8 5.04 -8.90 11.41
N GLN A 9 5.06 -7.96 12.35
CA GLN A 9 3.99 -6.95 12.50
C GLN A 9 3.90 -6.06 11.27
N MET A 10 5.04 -5.63 10.72
CA MET A 10 5.06 -4.84 9.50
C MET A 10 4.58 -5.65 8.31
N ALA A 11 4.99 -6.91 8.20
CA ALA A 11 4.51 -7.80 7.13
C ALA A 11 2.99 -7.93 7.15
N ALA A 12 2.40 -8.13 8.32
CA ALA A 12 0.95 -8.21 8.49
C ALA A 12 0.27 -6.89 8.14
N PHE A 13 0.88 -5.75 8.50
CA PHE A 13 0.34 -4.42 8.20
C PHE A 13 0.36 -4.14 6.69
N LEU A 14 1.44 -4.49 6.01
CA LEU A 14 1.55 -4.34 4.55
C LEU A 14 0.54 -5.25 3.82
N ASP A 15 0.33 -6.47 4.29
CA ASP A 15 -0.71 -7.35 3.76
C ASP A 15 -2.11 -6.75 3.96
N MET A 16 -2.36 -6.14 5.10
CA MET A 16 -3.61 -5.44 5.38
C MET A 16 -3.81 -4.24 4.43
N ILE A 17 -2.77 -3.45 4.17
CA ILE A 17 -2.83 -2.36 3.19
C ILE A 17 -3.15 -2.90 1.79
N ALA A 18 -2.48 -3.96 1.36
CA ALA A 18 -2.74 -4.58 0.05
C ALA A 18 -4.18 -5.11 -0.04
N TYR A 19 -4.70 -5.67 1.04
CA TYR A 19 -6.11 -6.06 1.10
C TYR A 19 -7.02 -4.82 0.95
N ALA A 20 -6.75 -3.76 1.69
CA ALA A 20 -7.56 -2.54 1.63
C ALA A 20 -7.52 -1.90 0.23
N GLU A 21 -6.37 -1.93 -0.43
CA GLU A 21 -6.20 -1.40 -1.80
C GLU A 21 -6.77 -2.35 -2.87
N GLY A 22 -7.18 -3.55 -2.49
CA GLY A 22 -7.78 -4.50 -3.41
C GLY A 22 -6.79 -5.21 -4.33
N THR A 23 -5.54 -5.28 -3.95
CA THR A 23 -4.47 -5.86 -4.78
C THR A 23 -3.98 -7.22 -4.30
N LYS A 24 -4.15 -7.52 -3.02
CA LYS A 24 -3.61 -8.75 -2.42
C LYS A 24 -4.12 -9.99 -3.15
N GLY A 25 -3.20 -10.86 -3.55
CA GLY A 25 -3.51 -12.11 -4.22
C GLY A 25 -3.79 -12.01 -5.71
N LEU A 26 -3.78 -10.80 -6.29
CA LEU A 26 -4.03 -10.61 -7.72
C LEU A 26 -2.72 -10.55 -8.49
N GLY A 27 -2.67 -11.25 -9.64
CA GLY A 27 -1.46 -11.29 -10.46
C GLY A 27 -0.25 -11.74 -9.65
N ASP A 28 0.81 -10.95 -9.65
CA ASP A 28 2.01 -11.17 -8.85
C ASP A 28 1.81 -10.62 -7.42
N ASP A 29 0.82 -11.15 -6.73
CA ASP A 29 0.39 -10.73 -5.39
C ASP A 29 0.21 -9.19 -5.28
N GLY A 30 -0.33 -8.60 -6.33
CA GLY A 30 -0.62 -7.17 -6.40
C GLY A 30 0.54 -6.29 -6.85
N TYR A 31 1.77 -6.78 -6.85
CA TYR A 31 2.93 -5.93 -7.20
C TYR A 31 2.88 -5.40 -8.63
N ASN A 32 2.24 -6.11 -9.55
CA ASN A 32 2.07 -5.69 -10.95
C ASN A 32 0.65 -5.22 -11.28
N LYS A 33 -0.15 -4.87 -10.28
CA LYS A 33 -1.54 -4.44 -10.50
C LYS A 33 -1.62 -2.96 -10.84
N LEU A 34 -2.29 -2.64 -11.94
CA LEU A 34 -2.72 -1.27 -12.24
C LEU A 34 -4.03 -0.96 -11.50
N VAL A 35 -4.34 0.32 -11.32
CA VAL A 35 -5.60 0.72 -10.69
C VAL A 35 -6.81 0.18 -11.47
N ASN A 36 -7.85 -0.25 -10.75
CA ASN A 36 -9.07 -0.73 -11.39
C ASN A 36 -9.72 0.36 -12.26
N PRO A 37 -10.29 0.02 -13.43
CA PRO A 37 -10.55 -1.32 -13.95
C PRO A 37 -9.43 -1.91 -14.80
N ALA A 38 -8.25 -1.29 -14.86
CA ALA A 38 -7.14 -1.83 -15.64
C ALA A 38 -6.58 -3.13 -15.05
N GLY A 39 -5.84 -3.86 -15.86
CA GLY A 39 -5.25 -5.15 -15.48
C GLY A 39 -3.88 -5.00 -14.83
N PHE A 40 -2.87 -5.59 -15.50
CA PHE A 40 -1.54 -5.75 -14.94
C PHE A 40 -0.48 -5.18 -15.88
N PHE A 41 0.67 -4.76 -15.32
CA PHE A 41 1.84 -4.41 -16.11
C PHE A 41 2.90 -5.50 -15.96
N GLN A 42 3.89 -5.50 -16.88
CA GLN A 42 4.86 -6.60 -16.97
C GLN A 42 6.29 -6.18 -16.61
N ASP A 43 6.61 -4.89 -16.67
CA ASP A 43 7.97 -4.40 -16.55
C ASP A 43 8.14 -3.62 -15.24
N TYR A 44 8.97 -4.15 -14.36
CA TYR A 44 9.28 -3.56 -13.06
C TYR A 44 10.46 -2.58 -13.09
N ARG A 45 11.03 -2.23 -14.25
CA ARG A 45 12.19 -1.34 -14.27
C ARG A 45 11.90 0.01 -13.63
N GLU A 46 10.69 0.53 -13.81
CA GLU A 46 10.24 1.76 -13.15
C GLU A 46 8.72 1.74 -12.99
N HIS A 47 8.18 2.72 -12.28
CA HIS A 47 6.73 2.89 -12.18
C HIS A 47 6.12 2.94 -13.58
N PRO A 48 5.06 2.17 -13.86
CA PRO A 48 4.55 2.04 -15.24
C PRO A 48 3.96 3.33 -15.80
N ASP A 49 3.53 4.25 -14.94
CA ASP A 49 2.99 5.56 -15.33
C ASP A 49 1.87 5.45 -16.38
N VAL A 50 0.93 4.56 -16.15
CA VAL A 50 -0.23 4.37 -17.02
C VAL A 50 -1.40 5.15 -16.44
N LEU A 51 -1.91 6.13 -17.22
CA LEU A 51 -3.09 6.89 -16.81
C LEU A 51 -4.34 6.07 -17.13
N VAL A 52 -5.04 5.65 -16.09
CA VAL A 52 -6.23 4.81 -16.18
C VAL A 52 -7.46 5.65 -15.89
N ARG A 53 -8.49 5.55 -16.74
CA ARG A 53 -9.80 6.13 -16.45
C ARG A 53 -10.53 5.24 -15.45
N VAL A 54 -10.65 5.72 -14.20
CA VAL A 54 -11.27 4.96 -13.11
C VAL A 54 -12.80 5.04 -13.20
N ASN A 55 -13.32 6.24 -13.52
CA ASN A 55 -14.75 6.48 -13.75
C ASN A 55 -14.91 7.69 -14.68
N GLN A 56 -16.10 8.22 -14.82
CA GLN A 56 -16.38 9.32 -15.76
C GLN A 56 -15.61 10.60 -15.45
N THR A 57 -15.20 10.81 -14.21
CA THR A 57 -14.56 12.06 -13.76
C THR A 57 -13.16 11.87 -13.19
N LEU A 58 -12.70 10.62 -12.96
CA LEU A 58 -11.45 10.35 -12.28
C LEU A 58 -10.50 9.53 -13.15
N HIS A 59 -9.26 10.00 -13.29
CA HIS A 59 -8.15 9.27 -13.85
C HIS A 59 -7.09 9.08 -12.78
N SER A 60 -6.34 7.98 -12.83
CA SER A 60 -5.31 7.69 -11.85
C SER A 60 -4.13 6.94 -12.49
N THR A 61 -2.93 7.20 -11.99
CA THR A 61 -1.72 6.47 -12.35
C THR A 61 -1.33 5.46 -11.26
N ALA A 62 -2.20 5.20 -10.30
CA ALA A 62 -1.88 4.31 -9.18
C ALA A 62 -1.52 2.90 -9.69
N ALA A 63 -0.43 2.36 -9.16
CA ALA A 63 0.10 1.07 -9.57
C ALA A 63 0.81 0.37 -8.42
N GLY A 64 0.94 -0.94 -8.56
CA GLY A 64 1.63 -1.80 -7.62
C GLY A 64 0.75 -2.25 -6.46
N ARG A 65 1.37 -2.97 -5.56
CA ARG A 65 0.67 -3.61 -4.44
C ARG A 65 0.00 -2.60 -3.51
N TYR A 66 0.62 -1.43 -3.37
CA TYR A 66 0.16 -0.37 -2.47
C TYR A 66 -0.40 0.84 -3.24
N GLN A 67 -0.64 0.69 -4.54
CA GLN A 67 -1.29 1.68 -5.40
C GLN A 67 -0.64 3.07 -5.33
N PHE A 68 0.66 3.12 -5.61
CA PHE A 68 1.44 4.35 -5.63
C PHE A 68 1.20 5.18 -6.90
N LEU A 69 1.02 6.48 -6.74
CA LEU A 69 0.89 7.41 -7.86
C LEU A 69 2.26 7.69 -8.51
N SER A 70 2.28 7.82 -9.84
CA SER A 70 3.53 8.03 -10.59
C SER A 70 4.22 9.34 -10.21
N ARG A 71 3.46 10.39 -9.86
CA ARG A 71 4.01 11.71 -9.52
C ARG A 71 5.00 11.69 -8.35
N HIS A 72 4.93 10.67 -7.48
CA HIS A 72 5.82 10.53 -6.32
C HIS A 72 7.01 9.60 -6.57
N TRP A 73 7.02 8.90 -7.71
CA TRP A 73 8.01 7.86 -7.99
C TRP A 73 9.45 8.37 -7.97
N ARG A 74 9.74 9.44 -8.73
CA ARG A 74 11.13 9.94 -8.85
C ARG A 74 11.68 10.41 -7.50
N HIS A 75 10.86 11.04 -6.69
CA HIS A 75 11.26 11.48 -5.36
C HIS A 75 11.68 10.30 -4.48
N TYR A 76 10.83 9.26 -4.37
CA TYR A 76 11.13 8.12 -3.51
C TYR A 76 12.19 7.21 -4.10
N GLN A 77 12.25 7.08 -5.42
CA GLN A 77 13.35 6.38 -6.07
C GLN A 77 14.70 6.96 -5.65
N ALA A 78 14.85 8.27 -5.72
CA ALA A 78 16.08 8.96 -5.33
C ALA A 78 16.32 8.89 -3.82
N ALA A 79 15.31 9.17 -3.02
CA ALA A 79 15.43 9.22 -1.56
C ALA A 79 15.83 7.86 -0.96
N LEU A 80 15.34 6.77 -1.54
CA LEU A 80 15.58 5.41 -1.04
C LEU A 80 16.62 4.64 -1.84
N GLY A 81 17.11 5.19 -2.95
CA GLY A 81 18.04 4.48 -3.82
C GLY A 81 17.42 3.23 -4.44
N LEU A 82 16.15 3.29 -4.85
CA LEU A 82 15.46 2.12 -5.39
C LEU A 82 15.98 1.78 -6.79
N PRO A 83 16.41 0.52 -7.01
CA PRO A 83 16.95 0.12 -8.32
C PRO A 83 15.87 -0.06 -9.38
N ASP A 84 14.62 -0.28 -8.95
CA ASP A 84 13.49 -0.59 -9.81
C ASP A 84 12.18 -0.33 -9.07
N PHE A 85 11.05 -0.64 -9.72
CA PHE A 85 9.71 -0.65 -9.12
C PHE A 85 9.26 -2.07 -8.78
N GLY A 86 10.19 -2.96 -8.49
CA GLY A 86 9.90 -4.36 -8.13
C GLY A 86 9.32 -4.51 -6.72
N PRO A 87 8.97 -5.75 -6.36
CA PRO A 87 8.31 -6.02 -5.08
C PRO A 87 9.06 -5.49 -3.86
N VAL A 88 10.36 -5.73 -3.76
CA VAL A 88 11.16 -5.26 -2.61
C VAL A 88 11.20 -3.73 -2.57
N SER A 89 11.35 -3.08 -3.71
CA SER A 89 11.32 -1.61 -3.79
C SER A 89 9.98 -1.04 -3.37
N GLN A 90 8.87 -1.67 -3.78
CA GLN A 90 7.53 -1.24 -3.37
C GLN A 90 7.33 -1.39 -1.86
N ASP A 91 7.77 -2.49 -1.28
CA ASP A 91 7.71 -2.69 0.18
C ASP A 91 8.52 -1.62 0.91
N SER A 92 9.74 -1.35 0.44
CA SER A 92 10.62 -0.31 1.03
C SER A 92 9.97 1.07 0.97
N TRP A 93 9.32 1.41 -0.13
CA TRP A 93 8.61 2.67 -0.27
C TRP A 93 7.43 2.75 0.71
N ALA A 94 6.61 1.69 0.81
CA ALA A 94 5.49 1.65 1.76
C ALA A 94 5.97 1.82 3.20
N ILE A 95 7.03 1.13 3.60
CA ILE A 95 7.61 1.24 4.95
C ILE A 95 8.11 2.68 5.21
N LYS A 96 8.73 3.31 4.21
CA LYS A 96 9.16 4.71 4.32
C LYS A 96 7.99 5.65 4.59
N LEU A 97 6.88 5.47 3.88
CA LEU A 97 5.67 6.28 4.10
C LEU A 97 5.10 6.09 5.51
N ILE A 98 5.05 4.86 6.00
CA ILE A 98 4.60 4.54 7.35
C ILE A 98 5.50 5.23 8.38
N ARG A 99 6.81 5.22 8.15
CA ARG A 99 7.79 5.90 9.00
C ARG A 99 7.58 7.42 8.98
N GLU A 100 7.37 8.00 7.81
CA GLU A 100 7.12 9.44 7.66
C GLU A 100 5.85 9.88 8.37
N ARG A 101 4.85 9.01 8.46
CA ARG A 101 3.61 9.26 9.23
C ARG A 101 3.79 8.99 10.72
N LYS A 102 4.99 8.62 11.17
CA LYS A 102 5.30 8.29 12.57
C LYS A 102 4.44 7.14 13.10
N ALA A 103 4.09 6.21 12.22
CA ALA A 103 3.26 5.07 12.54
C ALA A 103 4.06 3.77 12.75
N LEU A 104 5.39 3.78 12.51
CA LEU A 104 6.20 2.57 12.59
C LEU A 104 6.12 1.91 13.96
N ASP A 105 6.29 2.69 15.02
CA ASP A 105 6.24 2.18 16.40
C ASP A 105 4.85 1.61 16.73
N ASP A 106 3.79 2.28 16.25
CA ASP A 106 2.43 1.78 16.45
C ASP A 106 2.23 0.42 15.79
N VAL A 107 2.74 0.24 14.57
CA VAL A 107 2.67 -1.04 13.86
C VAL A 107 3.40 -2.13 14.64
N ILE A 108 4.64 -1.87 15.04
CA ILE A 108 5.47 -2.86 15.75
C ILE A 108 4.84 -3.26 17.09
N LYS A 109 4.24 -2.29 17.80
CA LYS A 109 3.61 -2.53 19.11
C LYS A 109 2.16 -2.98 19.03
N GLY A 110 1.63 -3.17 17.83
CA GLY A 110 0.26 -3.64 17.65
C GLY A 110 -0.84 -2.60 17.89
N ARG A 111 -0.47 -1.32 17.96
CA ARG A 111 -1.44 -0.20 18.07
C ARG A 111 -1.99 0.12 16.66
N ILE A 112 -2.70 -0.82 16.09
CA ILE A 112 -3.09 -0.78 14.68
C ILE A 112 -4.16 0.29 14.39
N PRO A 113 -5.18 0.54 15.24
CA PRO A 113 -6.08 1.66 15.01
C PRO A 113 -5.34 3.00 14.87
N GLN A 114 -4.34 3.25 15.71
CA GLN A 114 -3.51 4.45 15.66
C GLN A 114 -2.68 4.51 14.38
N ALA A 115 -2.06 3.39 14.00
CA ALA A 115 -1.29 3.31 12.76
C ALA A 115 -2.17 3.59 11.54
N ILE A 116 -3.36 3.01 11.48
CA ILE A 116 -4.33 3.23 10.39
C ILE A 116 -4.70 4.72 10.33
N ALA A 117 -5.03 5.33 11.45
CA ALA A 117 -5.40 6.75 11.48
C ALA A 117 -4.27 7.65 10.95
N LYS A 118 -3.02 7.34 11.32
CA LYS A 118 -1.85 8.10 10.85
C LYS A 118 -1.58 7.92 9.37
N CYS A 119 -1.94 6.77 8.79
CA CYS A 119 -1.68 6.44 7.38
C CYS A 119 -2.86 6.73 6.45
N ALA A 120 -4.02 7.13 6.97
CA ALA A 120 -5.23 7.30 6.18
C ALA A 120 -5.10 8.39 5.09
N ASN A 121 -4.23 9.38 5.29
CA ASN A 121 -3.99 10.41 4.28
C ASN A 121 -3.12 9.92 3.10
N ILE A 122 -2.53 8.74 3.21
CA ILE A 122 -1.75 8.11 2.12
C ILE A 122 -2.65 7.15 1.35
N TRP A 123 -3.38 6.32 2.06
CA TRP A 123 -4.22 5.27 1.48
C TRP A 123 -5.69 5.57 1.71
N ALA A 124 -6.37 6.03 0.65
CA ALA A 124 -7.77 6.48 0.70
C ALA A 124 -8.76 5.38 1.07
N SER A 125 -8.36 4.11 0.95
CA SER A 125 -9.17 2.95 1.35
C SER A 125 -9.24 2.74 2.87
N LEU A 126 -8.39 3.44 3.63
CA LEU A 126 -8.37 3.33 5.08
C LEU A 126 -9.44 4.22 5.72
N PRO A 127 -10.02 3.78 6.87
CA PRO A 127 -11.00 4.59 7.59
C PRO A 127 -10.43 5.96 8.00
N GLY A 128 -11.23 7.00 7.82
CA GLY A 128 -10.85 8.36 8.20
C GLY A 128 -10.10 9.14 7.13
N ALA A 129 -9.87 8.57 5.95
CA ALA A 129 -9.18 9.25 4.86
C ALA A 129 -9.96 10.47 4.34
N GLY A 130 -11.29 10.36 4.21
CA GLY A 130 -12.14 11.48 3.83
C GLY A 130 -12.06 11.94 2.38
N TYR A 131 -11.56 11.07 1.48
CA TYR A 131 -11.35 11.43 0.07
C TYR A 131 -12.55 11.10 -0.84
N GLY A 132 -13.70 10.74 -0.25
CA GLY A 132 -14.90 10.39 -1.02
C GLY A 132 -14.81 9.05 -1.73
N GLN A 133 -13.76 8.28 -1.53
CA GLN A 133 -13.62 6.92 -2.02
C GLN A 133 -14.15 5.92 -1.00
N ARG A 134 -14.42 4.69 -1.47
CA ARG A 134 -14.86 3.63 -0.57
C ARG A 134 -13.79 3.33 0.46
N GLU A 135 -14.17 3.42 1.74
CA GLU A 135 -13.31 3.07 2.87
C GLU A 135 -13.71 1.71 3.44
N HIS A 136 -12.72 0.97 3.92
CA HIS A 136 -12.96 -0.24 4.69
C HIS A 136 -13.31 0.12 6.13
N LYS A 137 -14.10 -0.74 6.78
CA LYS A 137 -14.39 -0.58 8.21
C LYS A 137 -13.17 -0.98 9.03
N LEU A 138 -12.91 -0.24 10.10
CA LEU A 138 -11.80 -0.53 11.00
C LEU A 138 -11.81 -1.97 11.50
N ALA A 139 -12.98 -2.48 11.91
CA ALA A 139 -13.12 -3.85 12.42
C ALA A 139 -12.67 -4.89 11.39
N ASP A 140 -12.99 -4.69 10.11
CA ASP A 140 -12.59 -5.59 9.04
C ASP A 140 -11.07 -5.60 8.85
N LEU A 141 -10.44 -4.42 8.91
CA LEU A 141 -8.99 -4.31 8.75
C LEU A 141 -8.25 -4.92 9.93
N LEU A 142 -8.73 -4.75 11.16
CA LEU A 142 -8.14 -5.39 12.33
C LEU A 142 -8.24 -6.91 12.25
N ALA A 143 -9.38 -7.43 11.79
CA ALA A 143 -9.54 -8.87 11.57
C ALA A 143 -8.55 -9.38 10.51
N LYS A 144 -8.35 -8.64 9.42
CA LYS A 144 -7.39 -9.00 8.38
C LYS A 144 -5.95 -8.93 8.88
N PHE A 145 -5.62 -7.92 9.68
CA PHE A 145 -4.30 -7.82 10.29
C PHE A 145 -3.96 -9.06 11.10
N THR A 146 -4.88 -9.54 11.93
CA THR A 146 -4.68 -10.75 12.74
C THR A 146 -4.67 -12.01 11.86
N GLU A 147 -5.53 -12.09 10.86
CA GLU A 147 -5.53 -13.19 9.88
C GLU A 147 -4.16 -13.32 9.19
N PHE A 148 -3.50 -12.20 8.90
CA PHE A 148 -2.20 -12.17 8.25
C PHE A 148 -1.02 -12.33 9.22
N GLY A 149 -1.29 -12.69 10.46
CA GLY A 149 -0.26 -13.02 11.45
C GLY A 149 0.12 -11.89 12.40
N GLY A 150 -0.56 -10.77 12.34
CA GLY A 150 -0.33 -9.66 13.27
C GLY A 150 -0.92 -9.92 14.64
N VAL A 151 -0.36 -9.24 15.64
CA VAL A 151 -0.83 -9.31 17.03
C VAL A 151 -1.25 -7.92 17.47
N LEU A 152 -2.50 -7.79 17.87
CA LEU A 152 -3.04 -6.52 18.39
C LEU A 152 -2.58 -6.28 19.83
N ALA A 153 -2.29 -5.02 20.12
CA ALA A 153 -1.95 -4.59 21.47
C ALA A 153 -3.13 -4.80 22.44
#